data_dd2cd89264b4320cb929aa4acac62042
#
_entry.id   dd2cd89264b4320cb929aa4acac62042
#
_cell.length_a   1.000
_cell.length_b   1.000
_cell.length_c   1.000
_cell.angle_alpha   90.00
_cell.angle_beta   90.00
_cell.angle_gamma   90.00
#
_symmetry.space_group_name_H-M   'P 1'
#
loop_
_entity.id
_entity.type
_entity.pdbx_description
1 polymer ?
#
loop_
_entity_poly.entity_id
_entity_poly.type
_entity_poly.pdbx_seq_one_letter_code
_entity_poly.pdbx_strand_id
1 'polypeptide(L)'
;EGIRLAQEGLLSAPYHFQFVLGIAGAIGATEENLRTLVARLPEGSTWAVAATGRNQRPMTELAMRLGGHARVGLEDNIYLEKGVLSEGSAPLVARAAAYARSIGRKPLEPEAARAHLGLPSKRV
;
A
#
# COMPACT_ATOMS: atom_id res chain seq x y z
N GLU A 1 3.76 -0.82 17.22
CA GLU A 1 2.46 -1.03 17.89
C GLU A 1 1.77 -2.31 17.36
N GLY A 2 1.47 -2.45 16.05
CA GLY A 2 0.77 -3.61 15.48
C GLY A 2 1.41 -4.96 15.79
N ILE A 3 2.74 -5.06 15.76
CA ILE A 3 3.46 -6.29 16.12
C ILE A 3 3.23 -6.64 17.59
N ARG A 4 3.26 -5.66 18.48
CA ARG A 4 2.97 -5.87 19.92
C ARG A 4 1.55 -6.40 20.12
N LEU A 5 0.55 -5.81 19.45
CA LEU A 5 -0.83 -6.26 19.51
C LEU A 5 -1.02 -7.71 19.01
N ALA A 6 -0.27 -8.09 17.95
CA ALA A 6 -0.26 -9.46 17.46
C ALA A 6 0.35 -10.44 18.48
N GLN A 7 1.46 -10.05 19.14
CA GLN A 7 2.11 -10.85 20.19
C GLN A 7 1.23 -11.01 21.44
N GLU A 8 0.45 -9.99 21.78
CA GLU A 8 -0.52 -10.00 22.90
C GLU A 8 -1.82 -10.77 22.54
N GLY A 9 -1.95 -11.32 21.32
CA GLY A 9 -3.13 -12.07 20.90
C GLY A 9 -4.36 -11.22 20.61
N LEU A 10 -4.20 -9.89 20.52
CA LEU A 10 -5.28 -8.94 20.22
C LEU A 10 -5.58 -8.84 18.71
N LEU A 11 -4.68 -9.34 17.88
CA LEU A 11 -4.85 -9.47 16.44
C LEU A 11 -4.64 -10.93 16.04
N SER A 12 -5.43 -11.40 15.08
CA SER A 12 -5.33 -12.76 14.53
C SER A 12 -4.72 -12.75 13.13
N ALA A 13 -3.90 -13.75 12.82
CA ALA A 13 -3.41 -13.96 11.46
C ALA A 13 -4.56 -14.35 10.50
N PRO A 14 -4.46 -14.05 9.20
CA PRO A 14 -3.32 -13.40 8.54
C PRO A 14 -3.28 -11.90 8.82
N TYR A 15 -2.07 -11.36 9.03
CA TYR A 15 -1.89 -9.93 9.29
C TYR A 15 -1.75 -9.14 7.99
N HIS A 16 -2.39 -7.97 7.95
CA HIS A 16 -2.17 -6.97 6.90
C HIS A 16 -1.77 -5.64 7.54
N PHE A 17 -0.62 -5.09 7.11
CA PHE A 17 -0.10 -3.82 7.61
C PHE A 17 -0.16 -2.75 6.52
N GLN A 18 -0.57 -1.54 6.88
CA GLN A 18 -0.49 -0.40 5.99
C GLN A 18 0.48 0.63 6.56
N PHE A 19 1.49 0.99 5.76
CA PHE A 19 2.43 2.05 6.08
C PHE A 19 2.00 3.35 5.40
N VAL A 20 1.90 4.41 6.17
CA VAL A 20 1.63 5.76 5.66
C VAL A 20 2.90 6.60 5.84
N LEU A 21 3.52 7.00 4.74
CA LEU A 21 4.85 7.61 4.71
C LEU A 21 4.82 9.06 4.22
N GLY A 22 5.72 9.88 4.76
CA GLY A 22 5.92 11.24 4.29
C GLY A 22 4.96 12.28 4.88
N ILE A 23 4.19 11.92 5.90
CA ILE A 23 3.41 12.88 6.69
C ILE A 23 4.35 13.59 7.67
N ALA A 24 4.15 14.88 7.87
CA ALA A 24 4.91 15.66 8.86
C ALA A 24 4.79 15.05 10.26
N GLY A 25 5.93 14.82 10.91
CA GLY A 25 5.98 14.16 12.21
C GLY A 25 5.91 12.63 12.19
N ALA A 26 5.77 12.01 11.02
CA ALA A 26 5.81 10.56 10.85
C ALA A 26 7.11 10.12 10.14
N ILE A 27 7.20 8.83 9.84
CA ILE A 27 8.37 8.24 9.15
C ILE A 27 8.47 8.83 7.72
N GLY A 28 9.67 9.26 7.34
CA GLY A 28 9.95 9.80 6.02
C GLY A 28 9.74 8.78 4.89
N ALA A 29 9.31 9.28 3.74
CA ALA A 29 9.07 8.48 2.54
C ALA A 29 10.40 8.16 1.82
N THR A 30 11.17 7.23 2.36
CA THR A 30 12.42 6.74 1.78
C THR A 30 12.43 5.23 1.62
N GLU A 31 13.22 4.73 0.67
CA GLU A 31 13.39 3.29 0.47
C GLU A 31 13.96 2.60 1.71
N GLU A 32 14.94 3.21 2.37
CA GLU A 32 15.56 2.67 3.58
C GLU A 32 14.53 2.47 4.70
N ASN A 33 13.69 3.49 4.94
CA ASN A 33 12.64 3.42 5.94
C ASN A 33 11.62 2.32 5.60
N LEU A 34 11.20 2.22 4.34
CA LEU A 34 10.26 1.19 3.92
C LEU A 34 10.85 -0.21 4.11
N ARG A 35 12.09 -0.45 3.68
CA ARG A 35 12.76 -1.74 3.87
C ARG A 35 12.89 -2.10 5.35
N THR A 36 13.22 -1.14 6.20
CA THR A 36 13.31 -1.34 7.65
C THR A 36 11.97 -1.73 8.26
N LEU A 37 10.87 -1.10 7.82
CA LEU A 37 9.51 -1.44 8.28
C LEU A 37 9.11 -2.85 7.84
N VAL A 38 9.32 -3.17 6.57
CA VAL A 38 8.97 -4.48 6.00
C VAL A 38 9.75 -5.61 6.68
N ALA A 39 11.03 -5.41 6.93
CA ALA A 39 11.89 -6.41 7.59
C ALA A 39 11.45 -6.77 9.02
N ARG A 40 10.62 -5.94 9.65
CA ARG A 40 10.09 -6.17 11.01
C ARG A 40 8.74 -6.87 11.03
N LEU A 41 8.13 -7.10 9.88
CA LEU A 41 6.80 -7.73 9.83
C LEU A 41 6.88 -9.20 10.22
N PRO A 42 5.86 -9.71 10.93
CA PRO A 42 5.73 -11.15 11.14
C PRO A 42 5.71 -11.91 9.81
N GLU A 43 6.26 -13.10 9.81
CA GLU A 43 6.24 -13.98 8.63
C GLU A 43 4.80 -14.21 8.13
N GLY A 44 4.62 -14.24 6.81
CA GLY A 44 3.31 -14.41 6.18
C GLY A 44 2.43 -13.15 6.18
N SER A 45 2.92 -12.02 6.69
CA SER A 45 2.19 -10.74 6.62
C SER A 45 2.12 -10.21 5.19
N THR A 46 0.97 -9.64 4.84
CA THR A 46 0.84 -8.76 3.68
C THR A 46 0.96 -7.31 4.11
N TRP A 47 1.32 -6.43 3.18
CA TRP A 47 1.49 -5.02 3.50
C TRP A 47 1.23 -4.10 2.30
N ALA A 48 0.84 -2.87 2.59
CA ALA A 48 0.57 -1.82 1.62
C ALA A 48 1.29 -0.53 2.02
N VAL A 49 1.53 0.32 1.04
CA VAL A 49 2.08 1.68 1.24
C VAL A 49 1.10 2.71 0.71
N ALA A 50 0.85 3.72 1.52
CA ALA A 50 0.34 5.02 1.14
C ALA A 50 1.42 6.07 1.41
N ALA A 51 1.53 7.09 0.57
CA ALA A 51 2.45 8.20 0.80
C ALA A 51 1.85 9.51 0.29
N THR A 52 2.23 10.62 0.92
CA THR A 52 1.60 11.91 0.69
C THR A 52 2.29 12.72 -0.40
N GLY A 53 1.50 13.50 -1.13
CA GLY A 53 1.95 14.46 -2.13
C GLY A 53 2.86 13.84 -3.18
N ARG A 54 3.98 14.48 -3.46
CA ARG A 54 4.98 14.03 -4.45
C ARG A 54 5.56 12.64 -4.18
N ASN A 55 5.45 12.14 -2.96
CA ASN A 55 5.97 10.84 -2.57
C ASN A 55 5.01 9.69 -2.91
N GLN A 56 3.73 9.96 -3.21
CA GLN A 56 2.75 8.90 -3.47
C GLN A 56 3.20 7.97 -4.59
N ARG A 57 3.51 8.51 -5.77
CA ARG A 57 3.91 7.69 -6.91
C ARG A 57 5.19 6.89 -6.66
N PRO A 58 6.34 7.49 -6.31
CA PRO A 58 7.58 6.73 -6.14
C PRO A 58 7.51 5.69 -5.04
N MET A 59 6.82 5.97 -3.94
CA MET A 59 6.75 5.02 -2.81
C MET A 59 5.78 3.87 -3.06
N THR A 60 4.67 4.10 -3.75
CA THR A 60 3.73 3.02 -4.14
C THR A 60 4.32 2.14 -5.24
N GLU A 61 5.04 2.71 -6.20
CA GLU A 61 5.79 1.96 -7.20
C GLU A 61 6.90 1.10 -6.55
N LEU A 62 7.64 1.67 -5.61
CA LEU A 62 8.63 0.92 -4.82
C LEU A 62 7.98 -0.22 -4.03
N ALA A 63 6.86 0.03 -3.37
CA ALA A 63 6.12 -1.00 -2.64
C ALA A 63 5.78 -2.19 -3.55
N MET A 64 5.28 -1.91 -4.74
CA MET A 64 4.95 -2.95 -5.72
C MET A 64 6.19 -3.74 -6.17
N ARG A 65 7.34 -3.10 -6.37
CA ARG A 65 8.61 -3.79 -6.69
C ARG A 65 9.09 -4.69 -5.55
N LEU A 66 8.83 -4.30 -4.31
CA LEU A 66 9.24 -5.05 -3.12
C LEU A 66 8.24 -6.14 -2.69
N GLY A 67 7.17 -6.37 -3.47
CA GLY A 67 6.18 -7.41 -3.19
C GLY A 67 4.98 -6.95 -2.35
N GLY A 68 4.92 -5.68 -1.98
CA GLY A 68 3.78 -5.09 -1.28
C GLY A 68 2.66 -4.61 -2.20
N HIS A 69 1.67 -3.99 -1.60
CA HIS A 69 0.53 -3.39 -2.28
C HIS A 69 0.62 -1.86 -2.25
N ALA A 70 -0.13 -1.20 -3.12
CA ALA A 70 -0.20 0.25 -3.22
C ALA A 70 -1.58 0.76 -2.84
N ARG A 71 -1.61 1.82 -2.02
CA ARG A 71 -2.80 2.63 -1.82
C ARG A 71 -2.58 4.01 -2.45
N VAL A 72 -3.51 4.43 -3.31
CA VAL A 72 -3.51 5.74 -3.96
C VAL A 72 -4.89 6.39 -3.85
N GLY A 73 -4.93 7.70 -3.82
CA GLY A 73 -6.17 8.47 -3.75
C GLY A 73 -5.88 9.96 -3.61
N LEU A 74 -6.91 10.78 -3.82
CA LEU A 74 -6.82 12.24 -3.75
C LEU A 74 -6.55 12.74 -2.34
N GLU A 75 -6.93 12.01 -1.31
CA GLU A 75 -6.67 12.36 0.08
C GLU A 75 -5.17 12.45 0.40
N ASP A 76 -4.36 11.68 -0.30
CA ASP A 76 -2.91 11.64 -0.10
C ASP A 76 -2.15 12.51 -1.12
N ASN A 77 -2.68 12.67 -2.35
CA ASN A 77 -2.06 13.45 -3.42
C ASN A 77 -3.08 13.82 -4.50
N ILE A 78 -3.20 15.11 -4.78
CA ILE A 78 -4.15 15.65 -5.78
C ILE A 78 -3.56 15.74 -7.19
N TYR A 79 -2.27 15.44 -7.39
CA TYR A 79 -1.62 15.55 -8.69
C TYR A 79 -1.45 14.21 -9.39
N LEU A 80 -1.87 14.14 -10.64
CA LEU A 80 -1.55 13.01 -11.53
C LEU A 80 -0.09 13.06 -11.98
N GLU A 81 0.35 14.20 -12.42
CA GLU A 81 1.74 14.51 -12.80
C GLU A 81 2.15 15.85 -12.17
N LYS A 82 3.45 16.20 -12.25
CA LYS A 82 3.94 17.48 -11.73
C LYS A 82 3.19 18.65 -12.38
N GLY A 83 2.42 19.38 -11.56
CA GLY A 83 1.64 20.54 -12.03
C GLY A 83 0.32 20.19 -12.73
N VAL A 84 -0.03 18.91 -12.86
CA VAL A 84 -1.28 18.45 -13.48
C VAL A 84 -2.16 17.84 -12.40
N LEU A 85 -3.28 18.47 -12.10
CA LEU A 85 -4.27 17.95 -11.14
C LEU A 85 -4.92 16.66 -11.69
N SER A 86 -5.18 15.72 -10.82
CA SER A 86 -5.98 14.54 -11.14
C SER A 86 -7.47 14.88 -11.08
N GLU A 87 -8.23 14.45 -12.07
CA GLU A 87 -9.69 14.64 -12.13
C GLU A 87 -10.45 13.78 -11.09
N GLY A 88 -9.74 12.95 -10.34
CA GLY A 88 -10.32 12.06 -9.32
C GLY A 88 -9.31 11.00 -8.89
N SER A 89 -9.74 10.07 -8.07
CA SER A 89 -8.90 8.93 -7.67
C SER A 89 -8.72 7.91 -8.79
N ALA A 90 -9.65 7.81 -9.73
CA ALA A 90 -9.59 6.81 -10.82
C ALA A 90 -8.34 6.92 -11.71
N PRO A 91 -7.88 8.12 -12.17
CA PRO A 91 -6.64 8.22 -12.90
C PRO A 91 -5.41 7.77 -12.10
N LEU A 92 -5.36 8.04 -10.79
CA LEU A 92 -4.28 7.59 -9.91
C LEU A 92 -4.25 6.06 -9.80
N VAL A 93 -5.43 5.43 -9.66
CA VAL A 93 -5.57 3.97 -9.64
C VAL A 93 -5.17 3.36 -10.98
N ALA A 94 -5.62 3.95 -12.10
CA ALA A 94 -5.29 3.47 -13.44
C ALA A 94 -3.77 3.51 -13.68
N ARG A 95 -3.09 4.58 -13.25
CA ARG A 95 -1.63 4.70 -13.31
C ARG A 95 -0.92 3.63 -12.47
N ALA A 96 -1.37 3.41 -11.23
CA ALA A 96 -0.81 2.39 -10.36
C ALA A 96 -1.00 0.97 -10.95
N ALA A 97 -2.17 0.68 -11.49
CA ALA A 97 -2.46 -0.60 -12.14
C ALA A 97 -1.61 -0.81 -13.42
N ALA A 98 -1.41 0.23 -14.21
CA ALA A 98 -0.53 0.18 -15.40
C ALA A 98 0.92 -0.11 -14.99
N TYR A 99 1.41 0.55 -13.94
CA TYR A 99 2.74 0.28 -13.42
C TYR A 99 2.88 -1.16 -12.92
N ALA A 100 1.91 -1.67 -12.15
CA ALA A 100 1.91 -3.06 -11.70
C ALA A 100 2.07 -4.03 -12.88
N ARG A 101 1.29 -3.85 -13.94
CA ARG A 101 1.40 -4.67 -15.17
C ARG A 101 2.77 -4.56 -15.83
N SER A 102 3.38 -3.37 -15.85
CA SER A 102 4.70 -3.14 -16.45
C SER A 102 5.83 -3.90 -15.75
N ILE A 103 5.65 -4.25 -14.49
CA ILE A 103 6.60 -5.06 -13.70
C ILE A 103 6.16 -6.54 -13.55
N GLY A 104 5.20 -7.00 -14.37
CA GLY A 104 4.73 -8.38 -14.37
C GLY A 104 3.75 -8.73 -13.26
N ARG A 105 3.19 -7.75 -12.55
CA ARG A 105 2.16 -7.95 -11.52
C ARG A 105 0.78 -7.59 -12.06
N LYS A 106 -0.24 -8.29 -11.59
CA LYS A 106 -1.63 -8.06 -11.98
C LYS A 106 -2.44 -7.61 -10.76
N PRO A 107 -3.21 -6.51 -10.84
CA PRO A 107 -4.20 -6.19 -9.82
C PRO A 107 -5.16 -7.36 -9.62
N LEU A 108 -5.44 -7.69 -8.37
CA LEU A 108 -6.38 -8.75 -8.03
C LEU A 108 -7.83 -8.28 -8.27
N GLU A 109 -8.65 -9.20 -8.71
CA GLU A 109 -10.10 -9.00 -8.68
C GLU A 109 -10.61 -8.99 -7.23
N PRO A 110 -11.75 -8.34 -6.94
CA PRO A 110 -12.23 -8.12 -5.57
C PRO A 110 -12.32 -9.39 -4.71
N GLU A 111 -12.81 -10.50 -5.25
CA GLU A 111 -12.91 -11.76 -4.50
C GLU A 111 -11.54 -12.39 -4.24
N ALA A 112 -10.63 -12.33 -5.22
CA ALA A 112 -9.25 -12.79 -5.02
C ALA A 112 -8.51 -11.92 -4.00
N ALA A 113 -8.75 -10.62 -3.98
CA ALA A 113 -8.21 -9.71 -2.98
C ALA A 113 -8.74 -10.01 -1.57
N ARG A 114 -10.04 -10.34 -1.43
CA ARG A 114 -10.62 -10.78 -0.16
C ARG A 114 -9.95 -12.05 0.36
N ALA A 115 -9.82 -13.05 -0.51
CA ALA A 115 -9.15 -14.31 -0.15
C ALA A 115 -7.69 -14.07 0.26
N HIS A 116 -6.97 -13.24 -0.47
CA HIS A 116 -5.58 -12.87 -0.16
C HIS A 116 -5.41 -12.20 1.20
N LEU A 117 -6.39 -11.39 1.61
CA LEU A 117 -6.39 -10.68 2.89
C LEU A 117 -7.08 -11.47 4.02
N GLY A 118 -7.55 -12.68 3.77
CA GLY A 118 -8.28 -13.48 4.74
C GLY A 118 -9.66 -12.90 5.10
N LEU A 119 -10.26 -12.09 4.22
CA LEU A 119 -11.57 -11.51 4.42
C LEU A 119 -12.68 -12.47 3.92
N PRO A 120 -13.87 -12.46 4.57
CA PRO A 120 -14.98 -13.26 4.10
C PRO A 120 -15.40 -12.85 2.69
N SER A 121 -15.85 -13.82 1.87
CA SER A 121 -16.44 -13.53 0.57
C SER A 121 -17.67 -12.63 0.73
N LYS A 122 -17.94 -11.81 -0.30
CA LYS A 122 -19.13 -10.98 -0.30
C LYS A 122 -20.35 -11.89 -0.34
N ARG A 123 -21.18 -11.88 0.71
CA ARG A 123 -22.50 -12.49 0.64
C ARG A 123 -23.34 -11.66 -0.35
N VAL A 124 -23.75 -12.30 -1.40
CA VAL A 124 -24.73 -11.73 -2.35
C VAL A 124 -26.10 -11.72 -1.70
#